data_64f68ffa6f6da19c277a5f4d8198ba30
#
_entry.id   64f68ffa6f6da19c277a5f4d8198ba30
#
_cell.length_a   1.000
_cell.length_b   1.000
_cell.length_c   1.000
_cell.angle_alpha   90.00
_cell.angle_beta   90.00
_cell.angle_gamma   90.00
#
_symmetry.space_group_name_H-M   'P 1'
#
loop_
_entity.id
_entity.type
_entity.pdbx_description
1 polymer ?
#
loop_
_entity_poly.entity_id
_entity_poly.type
_entity_poly.pdbx_seq_one_letter_code
_entity_poly.pdbx_strand_id
1 'polypeptide(L)'
;MDKQEILSTLSSNDSNLLCQAVESSCEMLKNEPFGELAYDLRGIITHAASHPEELEGKEDEIRKVKAALLCLAFNRDKSSFGDVFRLARCEAFLKFLPEGDWFLRDFHRLIGSMAVEDDLPMIGDMILDGHVMLPIREQALLSFHFLLLEGVVPEKSLIDEYRRLLERGLPPEDDWKLWMALVVNASVIGGSKLKPAVMDILDKGCLGDQTSFVRKAVMGLFGGGSQRFRDMLKRDHKSLYKDVKEEVTALLAPPQKETGEMPERGKPIVREEPKVGRNDPCPCGSGKKYKKCCGKNL
;
A
#
# COMPACT_ATOMS: atom_id res chain seq x y z
N MET A 1 -16.13 7.87 -26.59
CA MET A 1 -15.02 8.71 -27.09
C MET A 1 -14.17 7.87 -28.02
N ASP A 2 -13.68 8.43 -29.12
CA ASP A 2 -12.65 7.77 -29.92
C ASP A 2 -11.25 7.89 -29.26
N LYS A 3 -10.23 7.23 -29.85
CA LYS A 3 -8.86 7.21 -29.30
C LYS A 3 -8.27 8.62 -29.16
N GLN A 4 -8.46 9.49 -30.14
CA GLN A 4 -7.91 10.85 -30.13
C GLN A 4 -8.57 11.71 -29.06
N GLU A 5 -9.90 11.60 -28.93
CA GLU A 5 -10.65 12.29 -27.88
C GLU A 5 -10.22 11.82 -26.49
N ILE A 6 -10.02 10.50 -26.28
CA ILE A 6 -9.50 9.96 -25.03
C ILE A 6 -8.15 10.61 -24.70
N LEU A 7 -7.16 10.47 -25.59
CA LEU A 7 -5.79 10.94 -25.33
C LEU A 7 -5.71 12.44 -25.08
N SER A 8 -6.51 13.26 -25.78
CA SER A 8 -6.56 14.71 -25.58
C SER A 8 -7.25 15.10 -24.25
N THR A 9 -8.14 14.26 -23.73
CA THR A 9 -8.89 14.54 -22.51
C THR A 9 -8.17 14.11 -21.23
N LEU A 10 -7.11 13.25 -21.31
CA LEU A 10 -6.38 12.77 -20.14
C LEU A 10 -5.72 13.86 -19.30
N SER A 11 -5.43 15.03 -19.89
CA SER A 11 -4.89 16.19 -19.18
C SER A 11 -5.95 17.09 -18.53
N SER A 12 -7.25 16.79 -18.73
CA SER A 12 -8.36 17.60 -18.22
C SER A 12 -8.40 17.65 -16.69
N ASN A 13 -8.70 18.82 -16.14
CA ASN A 13 -9.03 19.00 -14.73
C ASN A 13 -10.53 18.92 -14.46
N ASP A 14 -11.36 18.77 -15.49
CA ASP A 14 -12.78 18.50 -15.36
C ASP A 14 -13.00 17.01 -15.02
N SER A 15 -13.51 16.76 -13.82
CA SER A 15 -13.74 15.39 -13.32
C SER A 15 -14.68 14.57 -14.21
N ASN A 16 -15.71 15.19 -14.79
CA ASN A 16 -16.67 14.46 -15.62
C ASN A 16 -16.05 14.06 -16.97
N LEU A 17 -15.30 14.98 -17.60
CA LEU A 17 -14.60 14.69 -18.84
C LEU A 17 -13.53 13.62 -18.63
N LEU A 18 -12.76 13.71 -17.55
CA LEU A 18 -11.73 12.74 -17.25
C LEU A 18 -12.34 11.36 -16.91
N CYS A 19 -13.46 11.29 -16.18
CA CYS A 19 -14.18 10.04 -15.97
C CYS A 19 -14.61 9.40 -17.29
N GLN A 20 -15.20 10.18 -18.20
CA GLN A 20 -15.62 9.68 -19.51
C GLN A 20 -14.44 9.14 -20.33
N ALA A 21 -13.28 9.83 -20.29
CA ALA A 21 -12.08 9.37 -20.97
C ALA A 21 -11.55 8.04 -20.38
N VAL A 22 -11.51 7.91 -19.05
CA VAL A 22 -11.08 6.67 -18.37
C VAL A 22 -12.06 5.53 -18.63
N GLU A 23 -13.38 5.74 -18.53
CA GLU A 23 -14.40 4.74 -18.83
C GLU A 23 -14.32 4.27 -20.29
N SER A 24 -14.21 5.21 -21.24
CA SER A 24 -14.07 4.89 -22.68
C SER A 24 -12.77 4.12 -22.95
N SER A 25 -11.67 4.48 -22.28
CA SER A 25 -10.41 3.74 -22.39
C SER A 25 -10.53 2.33 -21.85
N CYS A 26 -11.20 2.15 -20.71
CA CYS A 26 -11.44 0.83 -20.12
C CYS A 26 -12.24 -0.08 -21.07
N GLU A 27 -13.26 0.46 -21.74
CA GLU A 27 -14.05 -0.29 -22.72
C GLU A 27 -13.22 -0.66 -23.95
N MET A 28 -12.44 0.29 -24.49
CA MET A 28 -11.58 0.06 -25.65
C MET A 28 -10.48 -0.97 -25.35
N LEU A 29 -9.81 -0.85 -24.20
CA LEU A 29 -8.73 -1.76 -23.78
C LEU A 29 -9.23 -3.17 -23.47
N LYS A 30 -10.47 -3.34 -23.00
CA LYS A 30 -11.09 -4.68 -22.84
C LYS A 30 -11.23 -5.40 -24.17
N ASN A 31 -11.56 -4.67 -25.22
CA ASN A 31 -11.74 -5.23 -26.56
C ASN A 31 -10.40 -5.44 -27.28
N GLU A 32 -9.45 -4.53 -27.08
CA GLU A 32 -8.15 -4.53 -27.74
C GLU A 32 -7.02 -4.23 -26.73
N PRO A 33 -6.67 -5.20 -25.85
CA PRO A 33 -5.69 -4.99 -24.78
C PRO A 33 -4.26 -4.68 -25.27
N PHE A 34 -3.95 -5.07 -26.50
CA PHE A 34 -2.67 -4.77 -27.17
C PHE A 34 -2.83 -3.82 -28.36
N GLY A 35 -3.96 -3.12 -28.44
CA GLY A 35 -4.27 -2.17 -29.50
C GLY A 35 -3.47 -0.87 -29.40
N GLU A 36 -3.73 0.02 -30.37
CA GLU A 36 -3.03 1.31 -30.46
C GLU A 36 -3.19 2.17 -29.22
N LEU A 37 -4.37 2.15 -28.56
CA LEU A 37 -4.57 2.93 -27.33
C LEU A 37 -3.64 2.45 -26.21
N ALA A 38 -3.50 1.14 -26.00
CA ALA A 38 -2.58 0.61 -25.00
C ALA A 38 -1.13 1.00 -25.28
N TYR A 39 -0.73 0.99 -26.56
CA TYR A 39 0.59 1.44 -26.97
C TYR A 39 0.80 2.92 -26.68
N ASP A 40 -0.16 3.79 -27.04
CA ASP A 40 -0.08 5.24 -26.81
C ASP A 40 -0.04 5.58 -25.31
N LEU A 41 -0.86 4.90 -24.48
CA LEU A 41 -0.85 5.09 -23.02
C LEU A 41 0.50 4.70 -22.38
N ARG A 42 1.08 3.56 -22.79
CA ARG A 42 2.43 3.17 -22.36
C ARG A 42 3.49 4.15 -22.86
N GLY A 43 3.34 4.65 -24.09
CA GLY A 43 4.19 5.69 -24.66
C GLY A 43 4.24 6.96 -23.80
N ILE A 44 3.10 7.41 -23.27
CA ILE A 44 3.03 8.57 -22.37
C ILE A 44 3.89 8.32 -21.11
N ILE A 45 3.79 7.13 -20.51
CA ILE A 45 4.53 6.78 -19.28
C ILE A 45 6.03 6.66 -19.57
N THR A 46 6.39 5.97 -20.64
CA THR A 46 7.80 5.78 -21.07
C THR A 46 8.46 7.12 -21.41
N HIS A 47 7.73 8.01 -22.08
CA HIS A 47 8.21 9.35 -22.40
C HIS A 47 8.46 10.16 -21.13
N ALA A 48 7.53 10.17 -20.19
CA ALA A 48 7.67 10.85 -18.91
C ALA A 48 8.87 10.36 -18.10
N ALA A 49 9.16 9.05 -18.13
CA ALA A 49 10.33 8.50 -17.45
C ALA A 49 11.66 8.83 -18.16
N SER A 50 11.64 9.04 -19.48
CA SER A 50 12.83 9.29 -20.31
C SER A 50 13.14 10.79 -20.49
N HIS A 51 12.12 11.64 -20.40
CA HIS A 51 12.22 13.09 -20.61
C HIS A 51 11.49 13.85 -19.49
N PRO A 52 11.83 13.60 -18.21
CA PRO A 52 11.12 14.19 -17.07
C PRO A 52 11.18 15.72 -17.06
N GLU A 53 12.25 16.32 -17.62
CA GLU A 53 12.43 17.77 -17.74
C GLU A 53 11.31 18.46 -18.52
N GLU A 54 10.65 17.75 -19.42
CA GLU A 54 9.54 18.28 -20.19
C GLU A 54 8.26 18.47 -19.36
N LEU A 55 8.20 17.89 -18.16
CA LEU A 55 7.06 17.96 -17.25
C LEU A 55 7.18 19.12 -16.25
N GLU A 56 8.35 19.78 -16.16
CA GLU A 56 8.58 20.84 -15.20
C GLU A 56 7.58 22.00 -15.39
N GLY A 57 6.81 22.31 -14.36
CA GLY A 57 5.79 23.35 -14.35
C GLY A 57 4.55 23.05 -15.21
N LYS A 58 4.39 21.82 -15.73
CA LYS A 58 3.26 21.41 -16.57
C LYS A 58 2.35 20.45 -15.82
N GLU A 59 1.51 20.97 -14.94
CA GLU A 59 0.57 20.17 -14.14
C GLU A 59 -0.40 19.34 -14.99
N ASP A 60 -0.81 19.83 -16.14
CA ASP A 60 -1.67 19.15 -17.10
C ASP A 60 -0.98 17.91 -17.71
N GLU A 61 0.30 17.99 -18.09
CA GLU A 61 1.06 16.84 -18.58
C GLU A 61 1.30 15.81 -17.47
N ILE A 62 1.62 16.24 -16.25
CA ILE A 62 1.72 15.33 -15.08
C ILE A 62 0.38 14.64 -14.85
N ARG A 63 -0.75 15.35 -14.95
CA ARG A 63 -2.10 14.78 -14.84
C ARG A 63 -2.36 13.75 -15.92
N LYS A 64 -1.96 14.02 -17.16
CA LYS A 64 -2.05 13.09 -18.28
C LYS A 64 -1.30 11.79 -18.03
N VAL A 65 -0.08 11.87 -17.49
CA VAL A 65 0.69 10.68 -17.08
C VAL A 65 -0.07 9.88 -16.02
N LYS A 66 -0.59 10.54 -14.98
CA LYS A 66 -1.36 9.86 -13.91
C LYS A 66 -2.66 9.24 -14.44
N ALA A 67 -3.35 9.93 -15.34
CA ALA A 67 -4.56 9.39 -15.96
C ALA A 67 -4.25 8.19 -16.89
N ALA A 68 -3.15 8.21 -17.63
CA ALA A 68 -2.70 7.07 -18.42
C ALA A 68 -2.39 5.85 -17.53
N LEU A 69 -1.72 6.06 -16.41
CA LEU A 69 -1.48 5.02 -15.39
C LEU A 69 -2.79 4.43 -14.88
N LEU A 70 -3.77 5.29 -14.59
CA LEU A 70 -5.08 4.88 -14.09
C LEU A 70 -5.82 4.01 -15.11
N CYS A 71 -5.83 4.41 -16.40
CA CYS A 71 -6.44 3.62 -17.48
C CYS A 71 -5.83 2.22 -17.59
N LEU A 72 -4.51 2.12 -17.53
CA LEU A 72 -3.78 0.85 -17.59
C LEU A 72 -4.01 0.00 -16.34
N ALA A 73 -4.10 0.62 -15.16
CA ALA A 73 -4.37 -0.05 -13.89
C ALA A 73 -5.78 -0.64 -13.83
N PHE A 74 -6.80 0.05 -14.30
CA PHE A 74 -8.16 -0.48 -14.41
C PHE A 74 -8.23 -1.72 -15.29
N ASN A 75 -7.43 -1.76 -16.35
CA ASN A 75 -7.37 -2.89 -17.27
C ASN A 75 -6.37 -3.96 -16.87
N ARG A 76 -5.70 -3.79 -15.72
CA ARG A 76 -4.67 -4.71 -15.21
C ARG A 76 -3.62 -5.06 -16.27
N ASP A 77 -3.16 -4.03 -17.00
CA ASP A 77 -2.19 -4.22 -18.08
C ASP A 77 -0.81 -4.62 -17.53
N LYS A 78 -0.56 -5.93 -17.51
CA LYS A 78 0.69 -6.51 -17.02
C LYS A 78 1.91 -6.06 -17.84
N SER A 79 1.71 -5.73 -19.12
CA SER A 79 2.78 -5.28 -20.00
C SER A 79 3.32 -3.89 -19.62
N SER A 80 2.55 -3.10 -18.87
CA SER A 80 2.94 -1.77 -18.41
C SER A 80 3.80 -1.79 -17.14
N PHE A 81 3.93 -2.93 -16.45
CA PHE A 81 4.62 -2.98 -15.15
C PHE A 81 6.04 -2.41 -15.20
N GLY A 82 6.83 -2.82 -16.21
CA GLY A 82 8.21 -2.34 -16.38
C GLY A 82 8.32 -0.83 -16.60
N ASP A 83 7.37 -0.22 -17.32
CA ASP A 83 7.35 1.22 -17.57
C ASP A 83 6.94 2.00 -16.31
N VAL A 84 5.94 1.52 -15.57
CA VAL A 84 5.52 2.07 -14.28
C VAL A 84 6.66 1.99 -13.26
N PHE A 85 7.36 0.87 -13.24
CA PHE A 85 8.51 0.65 -12.36
C PHE A 85 9.68 1.59 -12.68
N ARG A 86 9.94 1.83 -13.97
CA ARG A 86 10.95 2.80 -14.43
C ARG A 86 10.57 4.23 -14.02
N LEU A 87 9.31 4.61 -14.20
CA LEU A 87 8.81 5.93 -13.79
C LEU A 87 8.96 6.15 -12.28
N ALA A 88 8.64 5.13 -11.47
CA ALA A 88 8.78 5.19 -10.01
C ALA A 88 10.24 5.29 -9.53
N ARG A 89 11.22 4.97 -10.35
CA ARG A 89 12.65 5.16 -10.10
C ARG A 89 13.20 6.46 -10.69
N CYS A 90 12.40 7.19 -11.43
CA CYS A 90 12.81 8.46 -12.05
C CYS A 90 12.74 9.58 -11.01
N GLU A 91 13.86 9.83 -10.31
CA GLU A 91 13.96 10.88 -9.28
C GLU A 91 13.52 12.25 -9.81
N ALA A 92 13.88 12.59 -11.06
CA ALA A 92 13.50 13.85 -11.67
C ALA A 92 11.98 14.00 -11.82
N PHE A 93 11.27 12.94 -12.23
CA PHE A 93 9.80 12.94 -12.28
C PHE A 93 9.20 13.08 -10.86
N LEU A 94 9.71 12.30 -9.91
CA LEU A 94 9.18 12.29 -8.54
C LEU A 94 9.34 13.63 -7.83
N LYS A 95 10.37 14.41 -8.16
CA LYS A 95 10.59 15.77 -7.62
C LYS A 95 9.54 16.80 -8.06
N PHE A 96 8.82 16.55 -9.15
CA PHE A 96 7.72 17.42 -9.58
C PHE A 96 6.42 17.12 -8.85
N LEU A 97 6.33 15.98 -8.13
CA LEU A 97 5.15 15.58 -7.40
C LEU A 97 5.17 16.21 -5.99
N PRO A 98 4.10 16.90 -5.59
CA PRO A 98 4.00 17.38 -4.23
C PRO A 98 3.89 16.23 -3.23
N GLU A 99 4.29 16.47 -1.99
CA GLU A 99 4.08 15.54 -0.88
C GLU A 99 2.59 15.16 -0.76
N GLY A 100 2.29 13.87 -0.65
CA GLY A 100 0.92 13.36 -0.60
C GLY A 100 0.23 13.30 -1.97
N ASP A 101 0.98 13.42 -3.07
CA ASP A 101 0.45 13.20 -4.43
C ASP A 101 -0.14 11.79 -4.58
N TRP A 102 -1.16 11.70 -5.44
CA TRP A 102 -1.83 10.43 -5.73
C TRP A 102 -0.84 9.32 -6.13
N PHE A 103 0.13 9.60 -7.00
CA PHE A 103 1.11 8.59 -7.44
C PHE A 103 1.94 8.07 -6.27
N LEU A 104 2.45 8.96 -5.41
CA LEU A 104 3.26 8.58 -4.26
C LEU A 104 2.46 7.77 -3.23
N ARG A 105 1.18 8.08 -3.07
CA ARG A 105 0.30 7.46 -2.08
C ARG A 105 -0.30 6.13 -2.53
N ASP A 106 -0.62 6.01 -3.82
CA ASP A 106 -1.33 4.86 -4.38
C ASP A 106 -0.44 3.93 -5.23
N PHE A 107 0.88 4.12 -5.24
CA PHE A 107 1.82 3.31 -6.03
C PHE A 107 1.72 1.81 -5.72
N HIS A 108 1.45 1.42 -4.48
CA HIS A 108 1.21 0.02 -4.10
C HIS A 108 0.02 -0.61 -4.84
N ARG A 109 -1.01 0.16 -5.16
CA ARG A 109 -2.17 -0.31 -5.92
C ARG A 109 -1.84 -0.44 -7.42
N LEU A 110 -1.01 0.45 -7.96
CA LEU A 110 -0.49 0.31 -9.33
C LEU A 110 0.29 -1.00 -9.47
N ILE A 111 1.22 -1.27 -8.54
CA ILE A 111 1.94 -2.56 -8.50
C ILE A 111 0.94 -3.71 -8.40
N GLY A 112 0.02 -3.67 -7.44
CA GLY A 112 -0.97 -4.73 -7.22
C GLY A 112 -1.83 -5.04 -8.44
N SER A 113 -2.10 -4.04 -9.31
CA SER A 113 -2.89 -4.24 -10.53
C SER A 113 -2.07 -4.81 -11.69
N MET A 114 -0.80 -4.45 -11.81
CA MET A 114 0.01 -4.71 -13.00
C MET A 114 1.08 -5.77 -12.80
N ALA A 115 1.56 -6.02 -11.58
CA ALA A 115 2.58 -7.03 -11.31
C ALA A 115 2.06 -8.46 -11.47
N VAL A 116 2.99 -9.36 -11.72
CA VAL A 116 2.82 -10.82 -11.66
C VAL A 116 3.82 -11.41 -10.64
N GLU A 117 3.73 -12.72 -10.36
CA GLU A 117 4.63 -13.37 -9.39
C GLU A 117 6.11 -13.20 -9.74
N ASP A 118 6.47 -13.28 -11.02
CA ASP A 118 7.84 -13.14 -11.50
C ASP A 118 8.43 -11.74 -11.26
N ASP A 119 7.61 -10.74 -10.99
CA ASP A 119 8.06 -9.37 -10.69
C ASP A 119 8.48 -9.18 -9.22
N LEU A 120 8.20 -10.13 -8.34
CA LEU A 120 8.51 -10.04 -6.91
C LEU A 120 9.98 -9.66 -6.62
N PRO A 121 10.98 -10.30 -7.24
CA PRO A 121 12.38 -9.95 -6.99
C PRO A 121 12.69 -8.50 -7.37
N MET A 122 12.08 -7.98 -8.44
CA MET A 122 12.28 -6.60 -8.88
C MET A 122 11.65 -5.60 -7.90
N ILE A 123 10.45 -5.91 -7.37
CA ILE A 123 9.81 -5.10 -6.32
C ILE A 123 10.68 -5.12 -5.05
N GLY A 124 11.19 -6.28 -4.66
CA GLY A 124 12.09 -6.41 -3.52
C GLY A 124 13.40 -5.66 -3.68
N ASP A 125 13.99 -5.66 -4.87
CA ASP A 125 15.20 -4.88 -5.17
C ASP A 125 14.94 -3.36 -5.10
N MET A 126 13.73 -2.89 -5.46
CA MET A 126 13.33 -1.50 -5.27
C MET A 126 13.27 -1.13 -3.77
N ILE A 127 12.76 -2.04 -2.92
CA ILE A 127 12.70 -1.83 -1.47
C ILE A 127 14.11 -1.70 -0.87
N LEU A 128 15.07 -2.49 -1.38
CA LEU A 128 16.46 -2.50 -0.91
C LEU A 128 17.32 -1.37 -1.47
N ASP A 129 16.89 -0.68 -2.51
CA ASP A 129 17.68 0.35 -3.19
C ASP A 129 17.57 1.71 -2.49
N GLY A 130 18.60 2.11 -1.74
CA GLY A 130 18.68 3.39 -1.04
C GLY A 130 18.63 4.63 -1.96
N HIS A 131 18.84 4.47 -3.27
CA HIS A 131 18.70 5.57 -4.24
C HIS A 131 17.24 5.83 -4.65
N VAL A 132 16.32 4.89 -4.36
CA VAL A 132 14.88 5.09 -4.59
C VAL A 132 14.30 5.89 -3.43
N MET A 133 13.46 6.87 -3.73
CA MET A 133 12.81 7.70 -2.73
C MET A 133 12.04 6.86 -1.71
N LEU A 134 12.19 7.20 -0.43
CA LEU A 134 11.60 6.46 0.69
C LEU A 134 10.09 6.20 0.52
N PRO A 135 9.24 7.18 0.14
CA PRO A 135 7.81 6.92 -0.07
C PRO A 135 7.52 5.82 -1.09
N ILE A 136 8.30 5.74 -2.17
CA ILE A 136 8.15 4.70 -3.20
C ILE A 136 8.52 3.31 -2.63
N ARG A 137 9.58 3.22 -1.84
CA ARG A 137 10.02 1.98 -1.19
C ARG A 137 9.01 1.48 -0.16
N GLU A 138 8.41 2.39 0.61
CA GLU A 138 7.32 2.07 1.55
C GLU A 138 6.09 1.54 0.81
N GLN A 139 5.70 2.17 -0.29
CA GLN A 139 4.59 1.72 -1.13
C GLN A 139 4.89 0.38 -1.81
N ALA A 140 6.14 0.16 -2.26
CA ALA A 140 6.56 -1.12 -2.81
C ALA A 140 6.43 -2.24 -1.77
N LEU A 141 6.83 -2.00 -0.52
CA LEU A 141 6.66 -2.95 0.58
C LEU A 141 5.17 -3.20 0.89
N LEU A 142 4.35 -2.15 0.88
CA LEU A 142 2.90 -2.26 1.09
C LEU A 142 2.22 -3.08 -0.01
N SER A 143 2.73 -3.03 -1.25
CA SER A 143 2.16 -3.78 -2.37
C SER A 143 2.13 -5.30 -2.15
N PHE A 144 3.02 -5.84 -1.32
CA PHE A 144 3.05 -7.27 -0.99
C PHE A 144 1.74 -7.75 -0.34
N HIS A 145 1.09 -6.90 0.47
CA HIS A 145 -0.23 -7.21 1.01
C HIS A 145 -1.30 -7.27 -0.08
N PHE A 146 -1.25 -6.34 -1.04
CA PHE A 146 -2.18 -6.32 -2.16
C PHE A 146 -2.01 -7.54 -3.07
N LEU A 147 -0.76 -7.89 -3.40
CA LEU A 147 -0.45 -9.07 -4.20
C LEU A 147 -0.95 -10.35 -3.53
N LEU A 148 -0.83 -10.45 -2.20
CA LEU A 148 -1.35 -11.58 -1.42
C LEU A 148 -2.87 -11.61 -1.38
N LEU A 149 -3.51 -10.48 -1.03
CA LEU A 149 -4.96 -10.42 -0.81
C LEU A 149 -5.76 -10.54 -2.10
N GLU A 150 -5.21 -10.07 -3.22
CA GLU A 150 -5.80 -10.23 -4.55
C GLU A 150 -5.46 -11.60 -5.18
N GLY A 151 -4.67 -12.44 -4.50
CA GLY A 151 -4.30 -13.78 -4.98
C GLY A 151 -3.37 -13.76 -6.20
N VAL A 152 -2.67 -12.65 -6.45
CA VAL A 152 -1.70 -12.51 -7.56
C VAL A 152 -0.45 -13.34 -7.28
N VAL A 153 -0.05 -13.41 -6.01
CA VAL A 153 1.18 -14.08 -5.58
C VAL A 153 0.86 -15.07 -4.46
N PRO A 154 1.36 -16.32 -4.54
CA PRO A 154 1.23 -17.29 -3.46
C PRO A 154 1.93 -16.81 -2.17
N GLU A 155 1.33 -17.12 -1.01
CA GLU A 155 1.94 -16.79 0.31
C GLU A 155 3.37 -17.34 0.45
N LYS A 156 3.64 -18.50 -0.14
CA LYS A 156 4.99 -19.10 -0.09
C LYS A 156 6.04 -18.20 -0.77
N SER A 157 5.74 -17.70 -1.96
CA SER A 157 6.65 -16.83 -2.73
C SER A 157 6.91 -15.52 -2.00
N LEU A 158 5.89 -14.96 -1.35
CA LEU A 158 6.07 -13.78 -0.49
C LEU A 158 6.93 -14.08 0.76
N ILE A 159 6.76 -15.23 1.40
CA ILE A 159 7.60 -15.64 2.54
C ILE A 159 9.06 -15.76 2.10
N ASP A 160 9.31 -16.35 0.94
CA ASP A 160 10.67 -16.51 0.41
C ASP A 160 11.27 -15.14 0.06
N GLU A 161 10.49 -14.22 -0.48
CA GLU A 161 10.92 -12.85 -0.75
C GLU A 161 11.19 -12.06 0.53
N TYR A 162 10.31 -12.11 1.54
CA TYR A 162 10.59 -11.49 2.84
C TYR A 162 11.87 -12.03 3.49
N ARG A 163 12.13 -13.34 3.36
CA ARG A 163 13.38 -13.94 3.84
C ARG A 163 14.57 -13.31 3.12
N ARG A 164 14.53 -13.20 1.81
CA ARG A 164 15.56 -12.55 1.00
C ARG A 164 15.82 -11.10 1.44
N LEU A 165 14.75 -10.32 1.66
CA LEU A 165 14.86 -8.93 2.11
C LEU A 165 15.50 -8.83 3.51
N LEU A 166 15.09 -9.68 4.46
CA LEU A 166 15.64 -9.70 5.82
C LEU A 166 17.13 -10.13 5.83
N GLU A 167 17.51 -11.10 4.98
CA GLU A 167 18.89 -11.59 4.87
C GLU A 167 19.81 -10.53 4.24
N ARG A 168 19.36 -9.83 3.20
CA ARG A 168 20.14 -8.75 2.57
C ARG A 168 20.19 -7.50 3.43
N GLY A 169 19.11 -7.20 4.13
CA GLY A 169 18.94 -6.01 4.95
C GLY A 169 18.75 -4.73 4.14
N LEU A 170 18.10 -3.74 4.74
CA LEU A 170 18.00 -2.39 4.21
C LEU A 170 19.33 -1.65 4.41
N PRO A 171 19.63 -0.59 3.61
CA PRO A 171 20.75 0.30 3.86
C PRO A 171 20.79 0.78 5.32
N PRO A 172 22.01 0.88 5.94
CA PRO A 172 22.15 1.28 7.34
C PRO A 172 21.61 2.69 7.65
N GLU A 173 21.61 3.56 6.65
CA GLU A 173 21.12 4.95 6.73
C GLU A 173 19.60 5.06 6.60
N ASP A 174 18.92 3.95 6.34
CA ASP A 174 17.46 3.98 6.15
C ASP A 174 16.71 4.34 7.43
N ASP A 175 15.55 4.98 7.22
CA ASP A 175 14.62 5.32 8.28
C ASP A 175 14.17 4.04 9.03
N TRP A 176 14.21 4.11 10.35
CA TRP A 176 13.74 3.04 11.23
C TRP A 176 12.28 2.63 10.95
N LYS A 177 11.47 3.51 10.37
CA LYS A 177 10.07 3.22 9.99
C LYS A 177 9.99 2.16 8.89
N LEU A 178 10.85 2.24 7.88
CA LEU A 178 10.91 1.24 6.82
C LEU A 178 11.40 -0.11 7.38
N TRP A 179 12.40 -0.09 8.26
CA TRP A 179 12.85 -1.27 8.99
C TRP A 179 11.73 -1.89 9.83
N MET A 180 10.98 -1.06 10.56
CA MET A 180 9.84 -1.50 11.35
C MET A 180 8.75 -2.12 10.45
N ALA A 181 8.41 -1.46 9.35
CA ALA A 181 7.43 -1.98 8.40
C ALA A 181 7.85 -3.34 7.84
N LEU A 182 9.13 -3.51 7.46
CA LEU A 182 9.67 -4.77 6.95
C LEU A 182 9.54 -5.90 7.98
N VAL A 183 9.99 -5.70 9.22
CA VAL A 183 9.97 -6.75 10.25
C VAL A 183 8.54 -7.07 10.72
N VAL A 184 7.66 -6.07 10.80
CA VAL A 184 6.26 -6.27 11.18
C VAL A 184 5.52 -7.06 10.10
N ASN A 185 5.64 -6.64 8.84
CA ASN A 185 4.98 -7.30 7.71
C ASN A 185 5.49 -8.73 7.52
N ALA A 186 6.80 -8.95 7.61
CA ALA A 186 7.40 -10.28 7.59
C ALA A 186 6.84 -11.17 8.72
N SER A 187 6.66 -10.61 9.92
CA SER A 187 6.10 -11.35 11.07
C SER A 187 4.63 -11.72 10.86
N VAL A 188 3.85 -10.85 10.22
CA VAL A 188 2.43 -11.07 9.93
C VAL A 188 2.24 -12.15 8.87
N ILE A 189 3.00 -12.06 7.77
CA ILE A 189 2.88 -12.96 6.62
C ILE A 189 3.58 -14.29 6.89
N GLY A 190 4.82 -14.24 7.32
CA GLY A 190 5.65 -15.43 7.50
C GLY A 190 5.46 -16.17 8.82
N GLY A 191 4.94 -15.49 9.86
CA GLY A 191 4.72 -16.07 11.17
C GLY A 191 6.00 -16.74 11.71
N SER A 192 5.86 -17.96 12.24
CA SER A 192 6.98 -18.72 12.79
C SER A 192 8.10 -19.05 11.79
N LYS A 193 7.78 -19.08 10.47
CA LYS A 193 8.75 -19.37 9.40
C LYS A 193 9.81 -18.29 9.23
N LEU A 194 9.46 -17.04 9.51
CA LEU A 194 10.37 -15.88 9.42
C LEU A 194 10.86 -15.39 10.77
N LYS A 195 10.39 -15.96 11.89
CA LYS A 195 10.79 -15.55 13.22
C LYS A 195 12.30 -15.50 13.43
N PRO A 196 13.12 -16.50 13.03
CA PRO A 196 14.56 -16.42 13.21
C PRO A 196 15.20 -15.22 12.49
N ALA A 197 14.83 -14.97 11.23
CA ALA A 197 15.37 -13.86 10.45
C ALA A 197 14.95 -12.49 11.00
N VAL A 198 13.69 -12.36 11.44
CA VAL A 198 13.19 -11.15 12.09
C VAL A 198 13.94 -10.89 13.41
N MET A 199 14.17 -11.92 14.22
CA MET A 199 14.91 -11.77 15.48
C MET A 199 16.36 -11.37 15.25
N ASP A 200 17.02 -11.88 14.22
CA ASP A 200 18.37 -11.49 13.84
C ASP A 200 18.48 -9.98 13.53
N ILE A 201 17.54 -9.43 12.76
CA ILE A 201 17.46 -7.98 12.50
C ILE A 201 17.30 -7.18 13.80
N LEU A 202 16.43 -7.64 14.69
CA LEU A 202 16.19 -6.97 15.98
C LEU A 202 17.42 -7.04 16.90
N ASP A 203 18.19 -8.12 16.83
CA ASP A 203 19.41 -8.31 17.62
C ASP A 203 20.59 -7.48 17.05
N LYS A 204 20.62 -7.22 15.74
CA LYS A 204 21.58 -6.32 15.09
C LYS A 204 21.35 -4.84 15.41
N GLY A 205 20.21 -4.48 16.00
CA GLY A 205 19.92 -3.10 16.41
C GLY A 205 19.61 -2.13 15.27
N CYS A 206 19.21 -2.63 14.10
CA CYS A 206 18.90 -1.82 12.92
C CYS A 206 17.78 -0.78 13.14
N LEU A 207 17.00 -0.93 14.21
CA LEU A 207 15.90 -0.02 14.59
C LEU A 207 16.33 1.02 15.66
N GLY A 208 17.60 1.07 16.05
CA GLY A 208 18.08 1.99 17.07
C GLY A 208 17.26 1.93 18.36
N ASP A 209 16.88 3.09 18.90
CA ASP A 209 16.10 3.21 20.14
C ASP A 209 14.70 2.57 20.06
N GLN A 210 14.17 2.35 18.84
CA GLN A 210 12.86 1.74 18.63
C GLN A 210 12.88 0.21 18.75
N THR A 211 14.06 -0.43 18.83
CA THR A 211 14.22 -1.88 18.86
C THR A 211 13.37 -2.56 19.93
N SER A 212 13.34 -2.03 21.15
CA SER A 212 12.59 -2.61 22.26
C SER A 212 11.08 -2.56 22.03
N PHE A 213 10.58 -1.44 21.50
CA PHE A 213 9.18 -1.25 21.17
C PHE A 213 8.74 -2.21 20.06
N VAL A 214 9.49 -2.25 18.96
CA VAL A 214 9.20 -3.12 17.81
C VAL A 214 9.30 -4.59 18.19
N ARG A 215 10.30 -5.00 19.00
CA ARG A 215 10.44 -6.36 19.52
C ARG A 215 9.19 -6.82 20.27
N LYS A 216 8.65 -5.97 21.16
CA LYS A 216 7.43 -6.28 21.89
C LYS A 216 6.22 -6.49 20.97
N ALA A 217 6.06 -5.63 19.97
CA ALA A 217 5.00 -5.73 18.98
C ALA A 217 5.10 -7.04 18.17
N VAL A 218 6.29 -7.33 17.63
CA VAL A 218 6.58 -8.53 16.82
C VAL A 218 6.39 -9.82 17.63
N MET A 219 6.80 -9.85 18.90
CA MET A 219 6.59 -11.01 19.77
C MET A 219 5.08 -11.27 20.00
N GLY A 220 4.26 -10.22 20.09
CA GLY A 220 2.81 -10.34 20.14
C GLY A 220 2.23 -10.97 18.87
N LEU A 221 2.78 -10.62 17.68
CA LEU A 221 2.37 -11.21 16.41
C LEU A 221 2.68 -12.70 16.34
N PHE A 222 3.87 -13.12 16.75
CA PHE A 222 4.23 -14.54 16.82
C PHE A 222 3.43 -15.33 17.84
N GLY A 223 2.92 -14.67 18.89
CA GLY A 223 2.05 -15.27 19.93
C GLY A 223 0.57 -15.42 19.54
N GLY A 224 0.22 -15.29 18.25
CA GLY A 224 -1.15 -15.44 17.74
C GLY A 224 -1.82 -14.14 17.29
N GLY A 225 -1.12 -12.99 17.38
CA GLY A 225 -1.61 -11.69 16.90
C GLY A 225 -1.65 -11.55 15.38
N SER A 226 -0.89 -12.38 14.64
CA SER A 226 -0.79 -12.33 13.19
C SER A 226 -2.14 -12.54 12.48
N GLN A 227 -2.99 -13.46 12.98
CA GLN A 227 -4.30 -13.70 12.38
C GLN A 227 -5.21 -12.47 12.50
N ARG A 228 -5.25 -11.85 13.69
CA ARG A 228 -6.01 -10.61 13.90
C ARG A 228 -5.56 -9.48 12.95
N PHE A 229 -4.26 -9.37 12.75
CA PHE A 229 -3.71 -8.35 11.86
C PHE A 229 -4.05 -8.64 10.39
N ARG A 230 -3.98 -9.92 9.96
CA ARG A 230 -4.43 -10.34 8.63
C ARG A 230 -5.93 -10.06 8.41
N ASP A 231 -6.76 -10.30 9.42
CA ASP A 231 -8.20 -10.02 9.33
C ASP A 231 -8.47 -8.51 9.27
N MET A 232 -7.68 -7.70 9.96
CA MET A 232 -7.71 -6.24 9.83
C MET A 232 -7.31 -5.80 8.43
N LEU A 233 -6.19 -6.30 7.89
CA LEU A 233 -5.76 -6.00 6.52
C LEU A 233 -6.85 -6.35 5.49
N LYS A 234 -7.49 -7.52 5.63
CA LYS A 234 -8.60 -7.92 4.74
C LYS A 234 -9.79 -6.98 4.83
N ARG A 235 -10.16 -6.54 6.04
CA ARG A 235 -11.27 -5.62 6.26
C ARG A 235 -10.99 -4.23 5.70
N ASP A 236 -9.77 -3.75 5.93
CA ASP A 236 -9.35 -2.40 5.57
C ASP A 236 -8.78 -2.33 4.14
N HIS A 237 -8.71 -3.49 3.46
CA HIS A 237 -8.21 -3.60 2.10
C HIS A 237 -9.10 -2.83 1.12
N LYS A 238 -8.59 -1.71 0.64
CA LYS A 238 -9.16 -1.08 -0.55
C LYS A 238 -8.86 -1.99 -1.72
N SER A 239 -9.91 -2.57 -2.29
CA SER A 239 -9.73 -3.38 -3.51
C SER A 239 -9.03 -2.55 -4.60
N LEU A 240 -8.38 -3.24 -5.53
CA LEU A 240 -7.83 -2.63 -6.73
C LEU A 240 -8.92 -1.84 -7.48
N TYR A 241 -8.51 -0.92 -8.30
CA TYR A 241 -9.33 0.02 -9.06
C TYR A 241 -10.66 -0.59 -9.56
N LYS A 242 -11.80 -0.10 -9.05
CA LYS A 242 -13.15 -0.60 -9.38
C LYS A 242 -14.12 0.51 -9.77
N ASP A 243 -14.00 1.67 -9.15
CA ASP A 243 -14.88 2.81 -9.38
C ASP A 243 -14.10 3.96 -10.02
N VAL A 244 -14.37 4.23 -11.30
CA VAL A 244 -13.67 5.27 -12.07
C VAL A 244 -13.88 6.65 -11.43
N LYS A 245 -15.09 6.95 -10.96
CA LYS A 245 -15.41 8.25 -10.38
C LYS A 245 -14.65 8.49 -9.06
N GLU A 246 -14.57 7.46 -8.22
CA GLU A 246 -13.80 7.54 -6.97
C GLU A 246 -12.31 7.79 -7.27
N GLU A 247 -11.75 7.04 -8.22
CA GLU A 247 -10.33 7.12 -8.54
C GLU A 247 -9.94 8.42 -9.25
N VAL A 248 -10.77 8.90 -10.16
CA VAL A 248 -10.57 10.20 -10.81
C VAL A 248 -10.68 11.34 -9.79
N THR A 249 -11.63 11.24 -8.85
CA THR A 249 -11.75 12.22 -7.76
C THR A 249 -10.49 12.21 -6.88
N ALA A 250 -9.95 11.04 -6.55
CA ALA A 250 -8.72 10.91 -5.78
C ALA A 250 -7.48 11.45 -6.53
N LEU A 251 -7.42 11.22 -7.85
CA LEU A 251 -6.34 11.72 -8.71
C LEU A 251 -6.33 13.25 -8.82
N LEU A 252 -7.51 13.86 -8.89
CA LEU A 252 -7.69 15.31 -9.00
C LEU A 252 -7.68 16.02 -7.63
N ALA A 253 -7.78 15.29 -6.54
CA ALA A 253 -7.78 15.87 -5.19
C ALA A 253 -6.44 16.58 -4.94
N PRO A 254 -6.47 17.70 -4.19
CA PRO A 254 -5.24 18.34 -3.76
C PRO A 254 -4.40 17.36 -2.93
N PRO A 255 -3.06 17.48 -2.97
CA PRO A 255 -2.16 16.62 -2.21
C PRO A 255 -2.54 16.60 -0.73
N GLN A 256 -2.73 15.40 -0.19
CA GLN A 256 -3.03 15.24 1.23
C GLN A 256 -1.71 15.22 1.98
N LYS A 257 -1.46 16.25 2.79
CA LYS A 257 -0.36 16.17 3.76
C LYS A 257 -0.67 15.00 4.70
N GLU A 258 0.23 14.04 4.78
CA GLU A 258 0.20 13.09 5.88
C GLU A 258 0.32 13.92 7.16
N THR A 259 -0.79 14.11 7.86
CA THR A 259 -0.73 14.53 9.24
C THR A 259 -0.05 13.38 9.96
N GLY A 260 1.21 13.55 10.34
CA GLY A 260 2.00 12.57 11.08
C GLY A 260 1.48 12.32 12.50
N GLU A 261 0.24 12.62 12.74
CA GLU A 261 -0.51 12.19 13.90
C GLU A 261 -0.81 10.71 13.71
N MET A 262 0.00 9.90 14.40
CA MET A 262 -0.47 8.57 14.77
C MET A 262 -1.92 8.73 15.25
N PRO A 263 -2.88 7.92 14.77
CA PRO A 263 -4.25 8.01 15.28
C PRO A 263 -4.15 8.08 16.79
N GLU A 264 -4.66 9.18 17.38
CA GLU A 264 -4.67 9.33 18.84
C GLU A 264 -5.05 7.98 19.41
N ARG A 265 -4.20 7.41 20.25
CA ARG A 265 -4.53 6.16 20.97
C ARG A 265 -5.92 6.37 21.46
N GLY A 266 -6.87 5.59 20.91
CA GLY A 266 -8.29 5.80 21.16
C GLY A 266 -8.44 6.12 22.64
N LYS A 267 -9.02 7.27 22.95
CA LYS A 267 -9.27 7.68 24.32
C LYS A 267 -9.74 6.44 25.05
N PRO A 268 -9.21 6.07 26.22
CA PRO A 268 -9.60 4.87 26.92
C PRO A 268 -11.11 4.83 26.89
N ILE A 269 -11.71 3.73 26.39
CA ILE A 269 -13.16 3.59 26.37
C ILE A 269 -13.57 3.74 27.82
N VAL A 270 -14.02 4.94 28.20
CA VAL A 270 -14.63 5.19 29.49
C VAL A 270 -15.94 4.44 29.40
N ARG A 271 -15.98 3.26 30.00
CA ARG A 271 -17.23 2.52 30.14
C ARG A 271 -18.13 3.36 31.02
N GLU A 272 -19.28 3.71 30.54
CA GLU A 272 -20.29 4.47 31.29
C GLU A 272 -20.75 3.73 32.56
N GLU A 273 -20.52 2.41 32.63
CA GLU A 273 -20.82 1.60 33.81
C GLU A 273 -19.54 1.05 34.47
N PRO A 274 -19.41 1.19 35.81
CA PRO A 274 -18.27 0.64 36.54
C PRO A 274 -18.25 -0.90 36.44
N LYS A 275 -17.04 -1.45 36.22
CA LYS A 275 -16.82 -2.88 36.15
C LYS A 275 -17.28 -3.53 37.48
N VAL A 276 -18.34 -4.33 37.46
CA VAL A 276 -18.78 -5.09 38.62
C VAL A 276 -17.68 -6.12 38.96
N GLY A 277 -17.09 -5.96 40.13
CA GLY A 277 -16.07 -6.87 40.62
C GLY A 277 -16.67 -8.25 40.93
N ARG A 278 -15.86 -9.31 40.83
CA ARG A 278 -16.28 -10.68 41.02
C ARG A 278 -16.95 -10.94 42.40
N ASN A 279 -16.59 -10.13 43.41
CA ASN A 279 -17.10 -10.21 44.80
C ASN A 279 -18.17 -9.15 45.12
N ASP A 280 -18.47 -8.23 44.19
CA ASP A 280 -19.48 -7.20 44.43
C ASP A 280 -20.90 -7.75 44.40
N PRO A 281 -21.88 -7.03 45.01
CA PRO A 281 -23.28 -7.37 44.90
C PRO A 281 -23.71 -7.46 43.43
N CYS A 282 -24.46 -8.48 43.08
CA CYS A 282 -24.93 -8.66 41.71
C CYS A 282 -25.89 -7.53 41.30
N PRO A 283 -25.70 -6.84 40.17
CA PRO A 283 -26.59 -5.76 39.73
C PRO A 283 -28.01 -6.23 39.40
N CYS A 284 -28.27 -7.54 39.30
CA CYS A 284 -29.61 -8.07 39.14
C CYS A 284 -30.50 -7.99 40.42
N GLY A 285 -30.00 -7.45 41.51
CA GLY A 285 -30.77 -7.28 42.74
C GLY A 285 -30.96 -8.55 43.60
N SER A 286 -30.29 -9.67 43.24
CA SER A 286 -30.44 -10.95 43.93
C SER A 286 -29.79 -11.03 45.32
N GLY A 287 -29.07 -10.01 45.77
CA GLY A 287 -28.33 -10.00 47.03
C GLY A 287 -27.10 -10.92 47.03
N LYS A 288 -26.83 -11.69 46.00
CA LYS A 288 -25.70 -12.60 45.88
C LYS A 288 -24.49 -11.91 45.26
N LYS A 289 -23.26 -12.37 45.58
CA LYS A 289 -22.04 -11.90 44.91
C LYS A 289 -22.09 -12.22 43.41
N TYR A 290 -21.61 -11.32 42.57
CA TYR A 290 -21.64 -11.42 41.09
C TYR A 290 -21.16 -12.80 40.58
N LYS A 291 -20.02 -13.30 41.07
CA LYS A 291 -19.48 -14.64 40.76
C LYS A 291 -20.40 -15.84 41.11
N LYS A 292 -21.39 -15.63 42.00
CA LYS A 292 -22.35 -16.67 42.42
C LYS A 292 -23.75 -16.46 41.84
N CYS A 293 -23.87 -15.48 40.92
CA CYS A 293 -25.12 -15.11 40.25
C CYS A 293 -24.90 -14.96 38.75
N CYS A 294 -25.03 -13.77 38.19
CA CYS A 294 -24.93 -13.51 36.74
C CYS A 294 -23.52 -13.74 36.16
N GLY A 295 -22.48 -13.67 37.00
CA GLY A 295 -21.09 -13.95 36.62
C GLY A 295 -20.65 -15.40 36.87
N LYS A 296 -21.56 -16.36 37.03
CA LYS A 296 -21.21 -17.75 37.35
C LYS A 296 -20.63 -18.51 36.15
N ASN A 297 -20.94 -18.07 34.93
CA ASN A 297 -20.54 -18.72 33.66
C ASN A 297 -19.67 -17.81 32.77
N LEU A 298 -19.02 -16.78 33.38
CA LEU A 298 -18.06 -15.89 32.70
C LEU A 298 -16.63 -16.23 33.11
#